data_3105401cad720d94d891044d90f514e7
#
_entry.id   3105401cad720d94d891044d90f514e7
#
_cell.length_a   1.000
_cell.length_b   1.000
_cell.length_c   1.000
_cell.angle_alpha   90.00
_cell.angle_beta   90.00
_cell.angle_gamma   90.00
#
_symmetry.space_group_name_H-M   'P 1'
#
loop_
_entity.id
_entity.type
_entity.pdbx_description
1 polymer ?
#
loop_
_entity_poly.entity_id
_entity_poly.type
_entity_poly.pdbx_seq_one_letter_code
_entity_poly.pdbx_strand_id
1 'polypeptide(L)'
;MGYAGIAGIAFVESGFLVGFFLPGDSLLFAAGFLASAGTIDLELVIIAAFLGAVLGDSFGYMLGFRLGPKVFKKENSFIFHKSHIERAQNFYEKHGGKTIVIARFLPIIRTFAPVLAGVGKMKYSAFVFYNIFGGLLWTISLTVLGFILGGIFPNLHNYILFVILGIIIISVAPTMIGVLKNKQYREYIKKHWKNLLNTQKSPE
;
A
#
# COMPACT_ATOMS: atom_id res chain seq x y z
N MET A 1 -2.43 22.13 -4.91
CA MET A 1 -2.19 20.83 -5.59
C MET A 1 -1.54 19.77 -4.68
N GLY A 2 -0.68 20.11 -3.71
CA GLY A 2 0.04 19.14 -2.87
C GLY A 2 -0.85 18.16 -2.09
N TYR A 3 -1.89 18.64 -1.41
CA TYR A 3 -2.77 17.78 -0.60
C TYR A 3 -3.58 16.78 -1.43
N ALA A 4 -4.05 17.20 -2.62
CA ALA A 4 -4.72 16.31 -3.56
C ALA A 4 -3.78 15.21 -4.07
N GLY A 5 -2.49 15.55 -4.27
CA GLY A 5 -1.45 14.58 -4.60
C GLY A 5 -1.24 13.55 -3.49
N ILE A 6 -1.16 14.01 -2.22
CA ILE A 6 -1.04 13.13 -1.05
C ILE A 6 -2.25 12.19 -0.96
N ALA A 7 -3.46 12.73 -1.09
CA ALA A 7 -4.69 11.92 -1.10
C ALA A 7 -4.71 10.90 -2.24
N GLY A 8 -4.31 11.31 -3.45
CA GLY A 8 -4.25 10.45 -4.63
C GLY A 8 -3.25 9.31 -4.48
N ILE A 9 -2.04 9.60 -3.99
CA ILE A 9 -1.01 8.58 -3.74
C ILE A 9 -1.48 7.61 -2.65
N ALA A 10 -2.02 8.11 -1.54
CA ALA A 10 -2.56 7.28 -0.47
C ALA A 10 -3.73 6.39 -0.95
N PHE A 11 -4.57 6.91 -1.85
CA PHE A 11 -5.66 6.16 -2.47
C PHE A 11 -5.15 5.03 -3.37
N VAL A 12 -4.20 5.33 -4.25
CA VAL A 12 -3.65 4.34 -5.19
C VAL A 12 -2.87 3.26 -4.43
N GLU A 13 -2.08 3.65 -3.44
CA GLU A 13 -1.30 2.73 -2.62
C GLU A 13 -2.18 1.78 -1.82
N SER A 14 -3.28 2.27 -1.24
CA SER A 14 -4.19 1.46 -0.43
C SER A 14 -5.18 0.67 -1.28
N GLY A 15 -5.63 1.23 -2.42
CA GLY A 15 -6.73 0.66 -3.21
C GLY A 15 -6.30 -0.34 -4.28
N PHE A 16 -5.06 -0.27 -4.73
CA PHE A 16 -4.57 -1.10 -5.82
C PHE A 16 -3.43 -2.01 -5.37
N LEU A 17 -3.44 -3.26 -5.82
CA LEU A 17 -2.37 -4.22 -5.52
C LEU A 17 -0.99 -3.75 -6.03
N VAL A 18 -0.97 -2.95 -7.09
CA VAL A 18 0.24 -2.33 -7.64
C VAL A 18 0.75 -1.20 -6.75
N GLY A 19 -0.10 -0.63 -5.91
CA GLY A 19 0.23 0.44 -4.96
C GLY A 19 1.31 0.07 -3.94
N PHE A 20 1.55 -1.23 -3.73
CA PHE A 20 2.66 -1.73 -2.93
C PHE A 20 4.04 -1.13 -3.31
N PHE A 21 4.22 -0.71 -4.55
CA PHE A 21 5.46 -0.05 -5.00
C PHE A 21 5.51 1.44 -4.68
N LEU A 22 4.40 2.05 -4.25
CA LEU A 22 4.39 3.46 -3.88
C LEU A 22 4.88 3.64 -2.43
N PRO A 23 5.72 4.65 -2.18
CA PRO A 23 6.30 4.87 -0.86
C PRO A 23 5.41 5.77 0.02
N GLY A 24 4.15 5.36 0.31
CA GLY A 24 3.21 6.18 1.07
C GLY A 24 3.61 6.43 2.52
N ASP A 25 4.21 5.42 3.18
CA ASP A 25 4.74 5.61 4.54
C ASP A 25 5.80 6.73 4.56
N SER A 26 6.69 6.69 3.57
CA SER A 26 7.73 7.71 3.41
C SER A 26 7.16 9.06 3.03
N LEU A 27 6.10 9.08 2.20
CA LEU A 27 5.41 10.31 1.83
C LEU A 27 4.78 10.99 3.03
N LEU A 28 4.08 10.24 3.88
CA LEU A 28 3.45 10.76 5.10
C LEU A 28 4.47 11.29 6.09
N PHE A 29 5.54 10.53 6.29
CA PHE A 29 6.64 10.97 7.14
C PHE A 29 7.29 12.24 6.61
N ALA A 30 7.61 12.30 5.32
CA ALA A 30 8.20 13.48 4.68
C ALA A 30 7.25 14.69 4.72
N ALA A 31 5.95 14.48 4.51
CA ALA A 31 4.96 15.54 4.62
C ALA A 31 4.87 16.08 6.06
N GLY A 32 4.90 15.21 7.08
CA GLY A 32 4.97 15.64 8.47
C GLY A 32 6.23 16.43 8.77
N PHE A 33 7.38 16.00 8.26
CA PHE A 33 8.65 16.71 8.39
C PHE A 33 8.60 18.11 7.74
N LEU A 34 8.00 18.23 6.54
CA LEU A 34 7.77 19.52 5.86
C LEU A 34 6.80 20.42 6.64
N ALA A 35 5.78 19.84 7.27
CA ALA A 35 4.84 20.58 8.09
C ALA A 35 5.53 21.20 9.32
N SER A 36 6.55 20.57 9.90
CA SER A 36 7.32 21.14 11.01
C SER A 36 8.11 22.39 10.62
N ALA A 37 8.44 22.54 9.33
CA ALA A 37 9.06 23.75 8.78
C ALA A 37 8.03 24.85 8.42
N GLY A 38 6.74 24.63 8.66
CA GLY A 38 5.68 25.57 8.31
C GLY A 38 5.37 25.68 6.80
N THR A 39 5.94 24.78 5.96
CA THR A 39 5.73 24.80 4.52
C THR A 39 4.37 24.28 4.10
N ILE A 40 3.79 23.36 4.86
CA ILE A 40 2.47 22.77 4.65
C ILE A 40 1.76 22.59 5.99
N ASP A 41 0.45 22.54 5.95
CA ASP A 41 -0.38 22.37 7.14
C ASP A 41 -0.47 20.88 7.53
N LEU A 42 -0.14 20.57 8.81
CA LEU A 42 -0.12 19.22 9.34
C LEU A 42 -1.52 18.57 9.31
N GLU A 43 -2.56 19.35 9.69
CA GLU A 43 -3.92 18.83 9.79
C GLU A 43 -4.46 18.48 8.40
N LEU A 44 -4.21 19.34 7.41
CA LEU A 44 -4.60 19.11 6.03
C LEU A 44 -3.89 17.90 5.41
N VAL A 45 -2.62 17.67 5.76
CA VAL A 45 -1.89 16.45 5.36
C VAL A 45 -2.56 15.19 5.92
N ILE A 46 -2.85 15.19 7.24
CA ILE A 46 -3.51 14.06 7.89
C ILE A 46 -4.88 13.79 7.27
N ILE A 47 -5.70 14.82 7.08
CA ILE A 47 -7.04 14.69 6.49
C ILE A 47 -6.96 14.15 5.07
N ALA A 48 -6.10 14.72 4.23
CA ALA A 48 -5.95 14.31 2.83
C ALA A 48 -5.49 12.85 2.71
N ALA A 49 -4.45 12.47 3.47
CA ALA A 49 -3.93 11.11 3.48
C ALA A 49 -4.95 10.10 4.04
N PHE A 50 -5.64 10.47 5.12
CA PHE A 50 -6.68 9.65 5.73
C PHE A 50 -7.84 9.37 4.75
N LEU A 51 -8.37 10.41 4.12
CA LEU A 51 -9.44 10.25 3.13
C LEU A 51 -8.98 9.40 1.95
N GLY A 52 -7.78 9.65 1.42
CA GLY A 52 -7.22 8.85 0.34
C GLY A 52 -7.10 7.37 0.73
N ALA A 53 -6.53 7.08 1.90
CA ALA A 53 -6.30 5.72 2.36
C ALA A 53 -7.62 4.97 2.63
N VAL A 54 -8.59 5.59 3.32
CA VAL A 54 -9.89 4.96 3.63
C VAL A 54 -10.70 4.68 2.37
N LEU A 55 -10.72 5.63 1.42
CA LEU A 55 -11.39 5.45 0.15
C LEU A 55 -10.67 4.39 -0.71
N GLY A 56 -9.35 4.38 -0.72
CA GLY A 56 -8.54 3.37 -1.41
C GLY A 56 -8.83 1.97 -0.90
N ASP A 57 -8.76 1.76 0.40
CA ASP A 57 -9.08 0.44 1.00
C ASP A 57 -10.53 0.01 0.72
N SER A 58 -11.48 0.96 0.77
CA SER A 58 -12.87 0.67 0.45
C SER A 58 -13.04 0.24 -1.01
N PHE A 59 -12.28 0.85 -1.91
CA PHE A 59 -12.20 0.45 -3.30
C PHE A 59 -11.58 -0.95 -3.46
N GLY A 60 -10.46 -1.22 -2.78
CA GLY A 60 -9.82 -2.53 -2.74
C GLY A 60 -10.76 -3.63 -2.22
N TYR A 61 -11.49 -3.35 -1.12
CA TYR A 61 -12.53 -4.25 -0.60
C TYR A 61 -13.61 -4.54 -1.66
N MET A 62 -14.11 -3.51 -2.34
CA MET A 62 -15.15 -3.65 -3.35
C MET A 62 -14.67 -4.47 -4.56
N LEU A 63 -13.41 -4.28 -4.98
CA LEU A 63 -12.78 -5.11 -6.00
C LEU A 63 -12.74 -6.58 -5.57
N GLY A 64 -12.26 -6.85 -4.35
CA GLY A 64 -12.22 -8.19 -3.78
C GLY A 64 -13.60 -8.85 -3.69
N PHE A 65 -14.59 -8.11 -3.22
CA PHE A 65 -15.96 -8.59 -3.08
C PHE A 65 -16.61 -8.93 -4.43
N ARG A 66 -16.43 -8.08 -5.44
CA ARG A 66 -17.05 -8.27 -6.77
C ARG A 66 -16.29 -9.26 -7.66
N LEU A 67 -14.96 -9.17 -7.67
CA LEU A 67 -14.12 -9.95 -8.57
C LEU A 67 -13.68 -11.28 -7.95
N GLY A 68 -13.56 -11.36 -6.62
CA GLY A 68 -13.14 -12.57 -5.92
C GLY A 68 -13.88 -13.82 -6.41
N PRO A 69 -15.22 -13.88 -6.38
CA PRO A 69 -15.97 -15.05 -6.83
C PRO A 69 -15.75 -15.42 -8.29
N LYS A 70 -15.42 -14.45 -9.17
CA LYS A 70 -15.18 -14.67 -10.59
C LYS A 70 -13.77 -15.18 -10.88
N VAL A 71 -12.78 -14.63 -10.18
CA VAL A 71 -11.35 -14.92 -10.38
C VAL A 71 -10.97 -16.26 -9.75
N PHE A 72 -11.56 -16.60 -8.60
CA PHE A 72 -11.30 -17.84 -7.86
C PHE A 72 -12.17 -19.04 -8.29
N LYS A 73 -12.89 -18.93 -9.40
CA LYS A 73 -13.68 -20.06 -9.98
C LYS A 73 -12.83 -21.08 -10.74
N LYS A 74 -11.59 -20.73 -11.11
CA LYS A 74 -10.72 -21.64 -11.86
C LYS A 74 -10.03 -22.62 -10.91
N GLU A 75 -10.46 -23.89 -10.95
CA GLU A 75 -9.93 -24.99 -10.12
C GLU A 75 -8.43 -25.28 -10.36
N ASN A 76 -7.86 -24.85 -11.47
CA ASN A 76 -6.48 -25.11 -11.87
C ASN A 76 -5.54 -23.91 -11.75
N SER A 77 -5.89 -22.85 -11.01
CA SER A 77 -5.00 -21.71 -10.82
C SER A 77 -4.21 -21.82 -9.52
N PHE A 78 -2.88 -21.86 -9.61
CA PHE A 78 -2.00 -21.94 -8.44
C PHE A 78 -2.15 -20.74 -7.49
N ILE A 79 -2.56 -19.57 -8.02
CA ILE A 79 -2.73 -18.33 -7.27
C ILE A 79 -4.19 -18.11 -6.84
N PHE A 80 -5.16 -18.55 -7.66
CA PHE A 80 -6.59 -18.24 -7.52
C PHE A 80 -7.44 -19.49 -7.21
N HIS A 81 -6.99 -20.32 -6.27
CA HIS A 81 -7.70 -21.53 -5.87
C HIS A 81 -8.81 -21.22 -4.86
N LYS A 82 -9.95 -21.94 -4.95
CA LYS A 82 -11.12 -21.76 -4.08
C LYS A 82 -10.78 -21.87 -2.58
N SER A 83 -9.81 -22.71 -2.23
CA SER A 83 -9.33 -22.84 -0.84
C SER A 83 -8.73 -21.55 -0.26
N HIS A 84 -8.26 -20.62 -1.08
CA HIS A 84 -7.75 -19.33 -0.60
C HIS A 84 -8.88 -18.41 -0.14
N ILE A 85 -10.07 -18.48 -0.76
CA ILE A 85 -11.28 -17.78 -0.30
C ILE A 85 -11.68 -18.29 1.07
N GLU A 86 -11.80 -19.62 1.22
CA GLU A 86 -12.18 -20.24 2.49
C GLU A 86 -11.19 -19.92 3.60
N ARG A 87 -9.88 -19.93 3.30
CA ARG A 87 -8.83 -19.52 4.25
C ARG A 87 -8.97 -18.05 4.64
N ALA A 88 -9.22 -17.15 3.70
CA ALA A 88 -9.42 -15.73 3.98
C ALA A 88 -10.68 -15.52 4.85
N GLN A 89 -11.78 -16.19 4.52
CA GLN A 89 -13.01 -16.13 5.26
C GLN A 89 -12.81 -16.62 6.71
N ASN A 90 -12.27 -17.83 6.90
CA ASN A 90 -11.97 -18.40 8.20
C ASN A 90 -11.01 -17.54 9.02
N PHE A 91 -10.04 -16.90 8.33
CA PHE A 91 -9.09 -16.00 8.97
C PHE A 91 -9.78 -14.76 9.54
N TYR A 92 -10.66 -14.12 8.76
CA TYR A 92 -11.40 -12.93 9.23
C TYR A 92 -12.49 -13.29 10.25
N GLU A 93 -13.10 -14.47 10.15
CA GLU A 93 -14.04 -14.98 11.16
C GLU A 93 -13.34 -15.23 12.50
N LYS A 94 -12.12 -15.79 12.46
CA LYS A 94 -11.35 -16.11 13.67
C LYS A 94 -10.71 -14.88 14.32
N HIS A 95 -10.12 -14.00 13.53
CA HIS A 95 -9.30 -12.87 14.04
C HIS A 95 -10.08 -11.54 14.03
N GLY A 96 -11.18 -11.47 13.31
CA GLY A 96 -12.03 -10.27 13.22
C GLY A 96 -11.37 -9.11 12.49
N GLY A 97 -12.01 -7.96 12.60
CA GLY A 97 -11.56 -6.75 11.91
C GLY A 97 -10.29 -6.11 12.46
N LYS A 98 -9.81 -6.52 13.64
CA LYS A 98 -8.51 -6.07 14.20
C LYS A 98 -7.36 -6.32 13.22
N THR A 99 -7.48 -7.35 12.40
CA THR A 99 -6.52 -7.68 11.36
C THR A 99 -6.35 -6.55 10.36
N ILE A 100 -7.41 -5.83 9.99
CA ILE A 100 -7.36 -4.69 9.08
C ILE A 100 -6.48 -3.57 9.66
N VAL A 101 -6.59 -3.31 10.96
CA VAL A 101 -5.77 -2.29 11.64
C VAL A 101 -4.30 -2.70 11.65
N ILE A 102 -4.01 -3.93 12.07
CA ILE A 102 -2.63 -4.44 12.17
C ILE A 102 -1.98 -4.54 10.79
N ALA A 103 -2.73 -5.00 9.80
CA ALA A 103 -2.27 -5.13 8.43
C ALA A 103 -1.73 -3.81 7.85
N ARG A 104 -2.28 -2.65 8.25
CA ARG A 104 -1.83 -1.34 7.78
C ARG A 104 -0.37 -1.02 8.11
N PHE A 105 0.15 -1.58 9.20
CA PHE A 105 1.54 -1.39 9.62
C PHE A 105 2.52 -2.36 8.96
N LEU A 106 2.01 -3.27 8.12
CA LEU A 106 2.81 -4.25 7.39
C LEU A 106 2.74 -3.94 5.89
N PRO A 107 3.80 -3.37 5.29
CA PRO A 107 3.76 -2.76 3.95
C PRO A 107 3.17 -3.65 2.84
N ILE A 108 3.51 -4.93 2.84
CA ILE A 108 2.98 -5.89 1.85
C ILE A 108 1.53 -6.26 2.18
N ILE A 109 1.23 -6.54 3.45
CA ILE A 109 -0.06 -7.10 3.86
C ILE A 109 -1.16 -6.06 3.73
N ARG A 110 -0.87 -4.78 3.95
CA ARG A 110 -1.86 -3.71 3.93
C ARG A 110 -2.57 -3.55 2.59
N THR A 111 -1.86 -3.73 1.48
CA THR A 111 -2.46 -3.62 0.14
C THR A 111 -3.36 -4.81 -0.22
N PHE A 112 -3.06 -5.98 0.36
CA PHE A 112 -3.85 -7.20 0.14
C PHE A 112 -5.02 -7.32 1.12
N ALA A 113 -4.90 -6.81 2.35
CA ALA A 113 -5.88 -6.99 3.41
C ALA A 113 -7.29 -6.53 3.04
N PRO A 114 -7.51 -5.34 2.44
CA PRO A 114 -8.84 -4.90 2.02
C PRO A 114 -9.44 -5.81 0.94
N VAL A 115 -8.63 -6.19 -0.05
CA VAL A 115 -9.06 -7.08 -1.14
C VAL A 115 -9.44 -8.45 -0.58
N LEU A 116 -8.62 -9.00 0.31
CA LEU A 116 -8.89 -10.30 0.96
C LEU A 116 -10.11 -10.23 1.88
N ALA A 117 -10.34 -9.11 2.57
CA ALA A 117 -11.56 -8.90 3.35
C ALA A 117 -12.82 -8.91 2.46
N GLY A 118 -12.72 -8.32 1.27
CA GLY A 118 -13.79 -8.37 0.26
C GLY A 118 -14.00 -9.78 -0.29
N VAL A 119 -12.93 -10.50 -0.65
CA VAL A 119 -12.97 -11.90 -1.11
C VAL A 119 -13.58 -12.81 -0.03
N GLY A 120 -13.19 -12.64 1.23
CA GLY A 120 -13.70 -13.38 2.39
C GLY A 120 -15.10 -12.93 2.82
N LYS A 121 -15.76 -12.00 2.10
CA LYS A 121 -17.11 -11.49 2.37
C LYS A 121 -17.30 -10.97 3.81
N MET A 122 -16.26 -10.35 4.36
CA MET A 122 -16.36 -9.66 5.64
C MET A 122 -17.51 -8.64 5.61
N LYS A 123 -18.28 -8.49 6.69
CA LYS A 123 -19.35 -7.47 6.74
C LYS A 123 -18.76 -6.08 6.50
N TYR A 124 -19.30 -5.35 5.51
CA TYR A 124 -18.76 -4.05 5.10
C TYR A 124 -18.76 -3.02 6.24
N SER A 125 -19.78 -3.01 7.09
CA SER A 125 -19.83 -2.11 8.25
C SER A 125 -18.68 -2.36 9.24
N ALA A 126 -18.36 -3.63 9.50
CA ALA A 126 -17.21 -3.98 10.33
C ALA A 126 -15.90 -3.59 9.65
N PHE A 127 -15.76 -3.89 8.35
CA PHE A 127 -14.59 -3.47 7.57
C PHE A 127 -14.36 -1.96 7.66
N VAL A 128 -15.41 -1.13 7.37
CA VAL A 128 -15.30 0.33 7.39
C VAL A 128 -14.92 0.85 8.77
N PHE A 129 -15.49 0.31 9.85
CA PHE A 129 -15.13 0.71 11.21
C PHE A 129 -13.63 0.52 11.48
N TYR A 130 -13.08 -0.67 11.19
CA TYR A 130 -11.66 -0.95 11.39
C TYR A 130 -10.77 -0.23 10.38
N ASN A 131 -11.25 0.02 9.17
CA ASN A 131 -10.57 0.80 8.14
C ASN A 131 -10.39 2.26 8.57
N ILE A 132 -11.46 2.90 9.07
CA ILE A 132 -11.42 4.26 9.59
C ILE A 132 -10.44 4.34 10.78
N PHE A 133 -10.61 3.45 11.76
CA PHE A 133 -9.75 3.45 12.95
C PHE A 133 -8.27 3.21 12.60
N GLY A 134 -7.99 2.20 11.78
CA GLY A 134 -6.64 1.91 11.32
C GLY A 134 -6.06 3.01 10.44
N GLY A 135 -6.89 3.63 9.58
CA GLY A 135 -6.52 4.77 8.74
C GLY A 135 -6.09 5.98 9.57
N LEU A 136 -6.88 6.35 10.58
CA LEU A 136 -6.53 7.43 11.51
C LEU A 136 -5.22 7.13 12.24
N LEU A 137 -5.11 5.94 12.83
CA LEU A 137 -3.93 5.57 13.59
C LEU A 137 -2.66 5.61 12.72
N TRP A 138 -2.73 5.09 11.49
CA TRP A 138 -1.60 5.06 10.57
C TRP A 138 -1.21 6.46 10.08
N THR A 139 -2.16 7.26 9.60
CA THR A 139 -1.88 8.61 9.08
C THR A 139 -1.36 9.53 10.18
N ILE A 140 -1.99 9.52 11.35
CA ILE A 140 -1.56 10.37 12.47
C ILE A 140 -0.17 9.95 12.94
N SER A 141 0.07 8.65 13.18
CA SER A 141 1.34 8.19 13.74
C SER A 141 2.53 8.53 12.84
N LEU A 142 2.44 8.29 11.54
CA LEU A 142 3.54 8.56 10.60
C LEU A 142 3.74 10.06 10.37
N THR A 143 2.66 10.81 10.20
CA THR A 143 2.76 12.26 9.94
C THR A 143 3.26 13.01 11.17
N VAL A 144 2.73 12.68 12.37
CA VAL A 144 3.18 13.29 13.62
C VAL A 144 4.62 12.89 13.96
N LEU A 145 5.02 11.65 13.71
CA LEU A 145 6.40 11.22 13.89
C LEU A 145 7.35 12.06 13.02
N GLY A 146 7.01 12.25 11.75
CA GLY A 146 7.77 13.13 10.84
C GLY A 146 7.82 14.57 11.35
N PHE A 147 6.69 15.11 11.81
CA PHE A 147 6.59 16.45 12.36
C PHE A 147 7.48 16.66 13.61
N ILE A 148 7.43 15.74 14.56
CA ILE A 148 8.24 15.79 15.78
C ILE A 148 9.73 15.74 15.42
N LEU A 149 10.14 14.80 14.56
CA LEU A 149 11.54 14.69 14.16
C LEU A 149 12.03 15.92 13.40
N GLY A 150 11.19 16.52 12.56
CA GLY A 150 11.51 17.78 11.88
C GLY A 150 11.69 18.95 12.84
N GLY A 151 10.90 19.01 13.92
CA GLY A 151 11.03 20.02 14.96
C GLY A 151 12.29 19.85 15.84
N ILE A 152 12.70 18.59 16.11
CA ILE A 152 13.92 18.30 16.88
C ILE A 152 15.18 18.62 16.06
N PHE A 153 15.15 18.43 14.76
CA PHE A 153 16.30 18.61 13.87
C PHE A 153 16.08 19.71 12.81
N PRO A 154 15.94 20.99 13.20
CA PRO A 154 15.62 22.05 12.24
C PRO A 154 16.71 22.24 11.18
N ASN A 155 17.96 21.94 11.48
CA ASN A 155 19.06 22.03 10.51
C ASN A 155 18.92 21.06 9.33
N LEU A 156 18.17 19.95 9.50
CA LEU A 156 17.91 19.00 8.42
C LEU A 156 16.97 19.56 7.34
N HIS A 157 16.26 20.65 7.62
CA HIS A 157 15.44 21.31 6.59
C HIS A 157 16.27 21.82 5.42
N ASN A 158 17.53 22.19 5.64
CA ASN A 158 18.46 22.57 4.58
C ASN A 158 18.86 21.39 3.69
N TYR A 159 18.67 20.15 4.19
CA TYR A 159 19.00 18.90 3.50
C TYR A 159 17.75 18.08 3.18
N ILE A 160 16.58 18.72 3.14
CA ILE A 160 15.28 18.05 3.04
C ILE A 160 15.20 17.09 1.85
N LEU A 161 15.80 17.47 0.71
CA LEU A 161 15.84 16.62 -0.48
C LEU A 161 16.60 15.31 -0.21
N PHE A 162 17.73 15.39 0.50
CA PHE A 162 18.51 14.20 0.86
C PHE A 162 17.80 13.34 1.89
N VAL A 163 17.08 13.97 2.85
CA VAL A 163 16.25 13.26 3.84
C VAL A 163 15.13 12.50 3.13
N ILE A 164 14.39 13.15 2.25
CA ILE A 164 13.31 12.54 1.46
C ILE A 164 13.85 11.39 0.59
N LEU A 165 14.94 11.61 -0.14
CA LEU A 165 15.58 10.58 -0.95
C LEU A 165 16.06 9.39 -0.11
N GLY A 166 16.66 9.65 1.06
CA GLY A 166 17.08 8.62 2.00
C GLY A 166 15.90 7.76 2.48
N ILE A 167 14.80 8.39 2.85
CA ILE A 167 13.58 7.72 3.31
C ILE A 167 12.98 6.85 2.18
N ILE A 168 12.91 7.40 0.95
CA ILE A 168 12.41 6.66 -0.22
C ILE A 168 13.30 5.44 -0.50
N ILE A 169 14.63 5.62 -0.49
CA ILE A 169 15.58 4.53 -0.72
C ILE A 169 15.40 3.43 0.35
N ILE A 170 15.35 3.80 1.63
CA ILE A 170 15.18 2.84 2.73
C ILE A 170 13.85 2.09 2.62
N SER A 171 12.78 2.75 2.17
CA SER A 171 11.46 2.13 2.01
C SER A 171 11.37 1.21 0.78
N VAL A 172 11.98 1.61 -0.33
CA VAL A 172 11.90 0.87 -1.60
C VAL A 172 12.97 -0.23 -1.69
N ALA A 173 14.14 -0.03 -1.10
CA ALA A 173 15.26 -0.96 -1.21
C ALA A 173 14.94 -2.39 -0.73
N PRO A 174 14.30 -2.64 0.43
CA PRO A 174 13.97 -3.99 0.88
C PRO A 174 13.06 -4.73 -0.10
N THR A 175 12.10 -4.00 -0.66
CA THR A 175 11.16 -4.53 -1.67
C THR A 175 11.88 -4.90 -2.95
N MET A 176 12.71 -4.01 -3.46
CA MET A 176 13.52 -4.25 -4.67
C MET A 176 14.48 -5.42 -4.47
N ILE A 177 15.16 -5.48 -3.32
CA ILE A 177 16.07 -6.59 -2.98
C ILE A 177 15.31 -7.91 -2.91
N GLY A 178 14.11 -7.92 -2.30
CA GLY A 178 13.25 -9.10 -2.22
C GLY A 178 12.85 -9.64 -3.60
N VAL A 179 12.43 -8.74 -4.50
CA VAL A 179 12.08 -9.08 -5.89
C VAL A 179 13.30 -9.58 -6.67
N LEU A 180 14.45 -8.93 -6.53
CA LEU A 180 15.68 -9.30 -7.24
C LEU A 180 16.29 -10.62 -6.73
N LYS A 181 16.15 -10.95 -5.45
CA LYS A 181 16.64 -12.22 -4.87
C LYS A 181 15.75 -13.42 -5.22
N ASN A 182 14.52 -13.23 -5.62
CA ASN A 182 13.62 -14.32 -5.94
C ASN A 182 13.94 -14.92 -7.33
N LYS A 183 14.48 -16.15 -7.33
CA LYS A 183 14.88 -16.88 -8.56
C LYS A 183 13.74 -16.98 -9.59
N GLN A 184 12.50 -17.17 -9.14
CA GLN A 184 11.33 -17.31 -10.03
C GLN A 184 11.05 -16.01 -10.80
N TYR A 185 11.17 -14.83 -10.15
CA TYR A 185 11.00 -13.54 -10.83
C TYR A 185 12.13 -13.25 -11.82
N ARG A 186 13.37 -13.61 -11.48
CA ARG A 186 14.52 -13.45 -12.39
C ARG A 186 14.36 -14.30 -13.66
N GLU A 187 13.89 -15.52 -13.54
CA GLU A 187 13.66 -16.40 -14.69
C GLU A 187 12.47 -15.92 -15.54
N TYR A 188 11.41 -15.45 -14.90
CA TYR A 188 10.25 -14.87 -15.59
C TYR A 188 10.64 -13.64 -16.41
N ILE A 189 11.40 -12.71 -15.81
CA ILE A 189 11.90 -11.50 -16.48
C ILE A 189 12.84 -11.89 -17.64
N LYS A 190 13.79 -12.80 -17.42
CA LYS A 190 14.70 -13.27 -18.48
C LYS A 190 13.95 -13.90 -19.66
N LYS A 191 12.92 -14.70 -19.38
CA LYS A 191 12.11 -15.35 -20.41
C LYS A 191 11.30 -14.33 -21.22
N HIS A 192 10.76 -13.31 -20.57
CA HIS A 192 9.99 -12.26 -21.23
C HIS A 192 10.86 -11.34 -22.08
N TRP A 193 12.03 -10.96 -21.59
CA TRP A 193 13.02 -10.18 -22.35
C TRP A 193 13.54 -10.94 -23.57
N LYS A 194 13.78 -12.25 -23.43
CA LYS A 194 14.24 -13.09 -24.55
C LYS A 194 13.18 -13.21 -25.63
N ASN A 195 11.91 -13.27 -25.26
CA ASN A 195 10.79 -13.30 -26.21
C ASN A 195 10.63 -11.95 -26.93
N LEU A 196 10.75 -10.83 -26.24
CA LEU A 196 10.69 -9.48 -26.84
C LEU A 196 11.84 -9.24 -27.85
N LEU A 197 13.04 -9.68 -27.51
CA LEU A 197 14.21 -9.56 -28.39
C LEU A 197 14.12 -10.48 -29.60
N ASN A 198 13.48 -11.65 -29.48
CA ASN A 198 13.28 -12.56 -30.61
C ASN A 198 12.17 -12.10 -31.56
N THR A 199 11.16 -11.38 -31.04
CA THR A 199 10.07 -10.82 -31.89
C THR A 199 10.56 -9.65 -32.73
N GLN A 200 11.66 -8.99 -32.36
CA GLN A 200 12.29 -7.92 -33.15
C GLN A 200 13.31 -8.44 -34.20
N LYS A 201 13.62 -9.75 -34.17
CA LYS A 201 14.62 -10.36 -35.07
C LYS A 201 14.05 -11.17 -36.24
N SER A 202 12.75 -11.13 -36.49
CA SER A 202 12.15 -11.64 -37.73
C SER A 202 11.69 -10.47 -38.61
N PRO A 203 12.56 -9.88 -39.44
CA PRO A 203 12.14 -9.24 -40.67
C PRO A 203 12.03 -10.34 -41.74
N GLU A 204 11.05 -10.22 -42.55
CA GLU A 204 10.76 -11.00 -43.80
C GLU A 204 12.00 -11.36 -44.62
#